data_b876fecd42f78f45da8067e6ddcca170
#
_entry.id   b876fecd42f78f45da8067e6ddcca170
#
_cell.length_a   1.000
_cell.length_b   1.000
_cell.length_c   1.000
_cell.angle_alpha   90.00
_cell.angle_beta   90.00
_cell.angle_gamma   90.00
#
_symmetry.space_group_name_H-M   'P 1'
#
loop_
_entity.id
_entity.type
_entity.pdbx_description
1 polymer ?
#
loop_
_entity_poly.entity_id
_entity_poly.type
_entity_poly.pdbx_seq_one_letter_code
_entity_poly.pdbx_strand_id
1 'polypeptide(L)'
;MKKIVVAPDSFKGSLTSAEVADAVERGIKDVFPQCNVVKAGVADGGEGTVEAIVKAVGGDMYAASVTDPLGRPVKAAYGIVRSGGVKTAVMEMSAASGLPLLLPDELNPWITSTYGTGEMISDALNRGCRKFLVGIGGSATNDAGTGMLSALGVRFLDSSGQRLKGCGRDLESIARIDMSSLMPAARESEFIVACDVNTLFCGPDGAARVFAPQKGADPQTAEALDRGMRSFAQVIAGQFQTDIVPLSGAGAAGGLGGAFKAFLNARLTAGIEMVLDAIAFDSLLEGADLVITGEGRIDAQTAAGKTAAGVLRHAARKGIPVIAIGGSVAMCRELKEMGFIGIYSIINTPVSLEQAMRQDWATARIRCTVEQILTTMKHCAGTLLFQKGGD
;
A
#
# COMPACT_ATOMS: atom_id res chain seq x y z
N MET A 1 -17.68 17.94 21.29
CA MET A 1 -16.44 17.34 20.78
C MET A 1 -15.41 18.44 20.58
N LYS A 2 -14.18 18.22 21.08
CA LYS A 2 -13.08 19.20 21.02
C LYS A 2 -12.08 18.87 19.91
N LYS A 3 -11.79 17.58 19.70
CA LYS A 3 -10.84 17.10 18.69
C LYS A 3 -11.37 15.86 17.97
N ILE A 4 -11.37 15.89 16.65
CA ILE A 4 -11.71 14.74 15.80
C ILE A 4 -10.54 14.48 14.86
N VAL A 5 -10.08 13.22 14.78
CA VAL A 5 -9.09 12.78 13.81
C VAL A 5 -9.82 12.19 12.61
N VAL A 6 -9.45 12.62 11.42
CA VAL A 6 -10.04 12.20 10.14
C VAL A 6 -8.98 11.48 9.33
N ALA A 7 -9.12 10.16 9.21
CA ALA A 7 -8.11 9.29 8.59
C ALA A 7 -8.73 8.36 7.52
N PRO A 8 -9.22 8.90 6.41
CA PRO A 8 -9.80 8.12 5.32
C PRO A 8 -8.74 7.66 4.33
N ASP A 9 -9.01 6.55 3.66
CA ASP A 9 -8.39 6.20 2.38
C ASP A 9 -9.04 6.98 1.23
N SER A 10 -8.48 6.87 0.05
CA SER A 10 -9.07 7.35 -1.19
C SER A 10 -10.36 6.60 -1.52
N PHE A 11 -11.31 7.30 -2.13
CA PHE A 11 -12.43 6.66 -2.82
C PHE A 11 -12.00 6.43 -4.26
N LYS A 12 -11.31 5.29 -4.49
CA LYS A 12 -10.61 4.98 -5.75
C LYS A 12 -11.46 5.30 -6.98
N GLY A 13 -10.87 6.06 -7.92
CA GLY A 13 -11.54 6.52 -9.13
C GLY A 13 -12.51 7.71 -8.93
N SER A 14 -12.67 8.23 -7.70
CA SER A 14 -13.56 9.36 -7.39
C SER A 14 -12.82 10.48 -6.64
N LEU A 15 -12.36 10.21 -5.41
CA LEU A 15 -11.74 11.22 -4.54
C LEU A 15 -10.41 10.69 -3.96
N THR A 16 -9.41 11.54 -3.89
CA THR A 16 -8.18 11.29 -3.12
C THR A 16 -8.48 11.26 -1.62
N SER A 17 -7.61 10.65 -0.80
CA SER A 17 -7.78 10.63 0.66
C SER A 17 -7.85 12.04 1.26
N ALA A 18 -7.13 13.00 0.68
CA ALA A 18 -7.17 14.41 1.09
C ALA A 18 -8.53 15.06 0.79
N GLU A 19 -9.10 14.85 -0.39
CA GLU A 19 -10.42 15.38 -0.75
C GLU A 19 -11.54 14.76 0.10
N VAL A 20 -11.43 13.47 0.42
CA VAL A 20 -12.35 12.81 1.37
C VAL A 20 -12.23 13.46 2.76
N ALA A 21 -11.01 13.67 3.25
CA ALA A 21 -10.77 14.30 4.55
C ALA A 21 -11.30 15.74 4.59
N ASP A 22 -11.16 16.51 3.50
CA ASP A 22 -11.70 17.87 3.38
C ASP A 22 -13.24 17.89 3.39
N ALA A 23 -13.88 16.90 2.76
CA ALA A 23 -15.33 16.76 2.77
C ALA A 23 -15.85 16.40 4.17
N VAL A 24 -15.17 15.48 4.87
CA VAL A 24 -15.46 15.10 6.26
C VAL A 24 -15.30 16.30 7.20
N GLU A 25 -14.21 17.07 7.08
CA GLU A 25 -13.98 18.27 7.88
C GLU A 25 -15.13 19.27 7.74
N ARG A 26 -15.61 19.51 6.50
CA ARG A 26 -16.75 20.40 6.26
C ARG A 26 -18.00 19.93 7.02
N GLY A 27 -18.33 18.65 6.96
CA GLY A 27 -19.46 18.09 7.71
C GLY A 27 -19.28 18.18 9.24
N ILE A 28 -18.05 18.05 9.74
CA ILE A 28 -17.74 18.25 11.16
C ILE A 28 -17.99 19.71 11.55
N LYS A 29 -17.50 20.66 10.75
CA LYS A 29 -17.61 22.10 11.01
C LYS A 29 -19.04 22.62 10.96
N ASP A 30 -19.91 22.00 10.17
CA ASP A 30 -21.35 22.34 10.13
C ASP A 30 -22.03 22.07 11.50
N VAL A 31 -21.57 21.07 12.26
CA VAL A 31 -22.15 20.70 13.57
C VAL A 31 -21.34 21.23 14.76
N PHE A 32 -20.03 21.20 14.63
CA PHE A 32 -19.06 21.61 15.65
C PHE A 32 -18.05 22.62 15.08
N PRO A 33 -18.43 23.90 14.89
CA PRO A 33 -17.56 24.91 14.24
C PRO A 33 -16.19 25.09 14.92
N GLN A 34 -16.13 24.90 16.26
CA GLN A 34 -14.92 25.07 17.06
C GLN A 34 -14.11 23.79 17.26
N CYS A 35 -14.53 22.66 16.65
CA CYS A 35 -13.81 21.39 16.76
C CYS A 35 -12.43 21.50 16.10
N ASN A 36 -11.38 21.04 16.79
CA ASN A 36 -10.07 20.85 16.17
C ASN A 36 -10.12 19.57 15.28
N VAL A 37 -10.02 19.73 13.98
CA VAL A 37 -10.01 18.62 13.01
C VAL A 37 -8.58 18.35 12.57
N VAL A 38 -8.08 17.16 12.90
CA VAL A 38 -6.75 16.70 12.47
C VAL A 38 -6.94 15.75 11.29
N LYS A 39 -6.49 16.17 10.11
CA LYS A 39 -6.57 15.35 8.90
C LYS A 39 -5.30 14.53 8.72
N ALA A 40 -5.46 13.22 8.64
CA ALA A 40 -4.41 12.24 8.40
C ALA A 40 -4.86 11.36 7.22
N GLY A 41 -4.66 11.84 6.00
CA GLY A 41 -4.92 11.00 4.83
C GLY A 41 -4.05 9.75 4.89
N VAL A 42 -4.67 8.58 4.76
CA VAL A 42 -4.00 7.28 4.83
C VAL A 42 -4.17 6.52 3.52
N ALA A 43 -3.43 5.44 3.36
CA ALA A 43 -3.50 4.54 2.22
C ALA A 43 -3.12 3.11 2.64
N ASP A 44 -3.40 2.13 1.80
CA ASP A 44 -3.14 0.70 2.06
C ASP A 44 -1.77 0.21 1.53
N GLY A 45 -0.82 1.10 1.25
CA GLY A 45 0.47 0.72 0.65
C GLY A 45 0.43 0.60 -0.89
N GLY A 46 -0.74 0.83 -1.50
CA GLY A 46 -0.93 0.90 -2.94
C GLY A 46 -0.90 2.34 -3.46
N GLU A 47 -1.65 2.59 -4.53
CA GLU A 47 -1.75 3.88 -5.20
C GLU A 47 -2.15 5.00 -4.24
N GLY A 48 -1.40 6.11 -4.29
CA GLY A 48 -1.61 7.30 -3.46
C GLY A 48 -0.90 7.28 -2.11
N THR A 49 -0.15 6.22 -1.79
CA THR A 49 0.63 6.10 -0.55
C THR A 49 1.72 7.16 -0.47
N VAL A 50 2.42 7.42 -1.57
CA VAL A 50 3.50 8.42 -1.62
C VAL A 50 2.96 9.81 -1.29
N GLU A 51 1.91 10.24 -1.98
CA GLU A 51 1.30 11.55 -1.78
C GLU A 51 0.72 11.70 -0.37
N ALA A 52 0.08 10.66 0.16
CA ALA A 52 -0.50 10.66 1.51
C ALA A 52 0.59 10.90 2.57
N ILE A 53 1.68 10.14 2.52
CA ILE A 53 2.79 10.27 3.49
C ILE A 53 3.51 11.61 3.31
N VAL A 54 3.88 12.00 2.08
CA VAL A 54 4.58 13.27 1.81
C VAL A 54 3.77 14.47 2.30
N LYS A 55 2.45 14.46 2.07
CA LYS A 55 1.56 15.52 2.53
C LYS A 55 1.42 15.55 4.05
N ALA A 56 1.35 14.39 4.70
CA ALA A 56 1.14 14.30 6.15
C ALA A 56 2.39 14.67 6.96
N VAL A 57 3.58 14.24 6.50
CA VAL A 57 4.84 14.41 7.24
C VAL A 57 5.59 15.67 6.83
N GLY A 58 5.30 16.20 5.67
CA GLY A 58 6.06 17.25 5.01
C GLY A 58 7.30 16.70 4.32
N GLY A 59 7.37 16.88 3.01
CA GLY A 59 8.48 16.38 2.20
C GLY A 59 8.36 16.87 0.77
N ASP A 60 9.25 16.39 -0.08
CA ASP A 60 9.34 16.78 -1.47
C ASP A 60 9.08 15.60 -2.40
N MET A 61 8.41 15.86 -3.51
CA MET A 61 8.24 14.90 -4.59
C MET A 61 9.41 14.97 -5.56
N TYR A 62 9.90 13.82 -5.98
CA TYR A 62 10.98 13.67 -6.95
C TYR A 62 10.52 12.80 -8.12
N ALA A 63 11.15 12.95 -9.28
CA ALA A 63 10.93 12.09 -10.44
C ALA A 63 12.28 11.56 -10.92
N ALA A 64 12.43 10.25 -10.95
CA ALA A 64 13.58 9.57 -11.54
C ALA A 64 13.29 9.22 -13.02
N SER A 65 14.31 9.31 -13.87
CA SER A 65 14.25 8.73 -15.22
C SER A 65 14.70 7.27 -15.11
N VAL A 66 13.76 6.37 -15.31
CA VAL A 66 13.95 4.92 -15.12
C VAL A 66 13.38 4.17 -16.32
N THR A 67 13.44 2.86 -16.31
CA THR A 67 12.81 2.01 -17.32
C THR A 67 11.46 1.47 -16.84
N ASP A 68 10.52 1.34 -17.78
CA ASP A 68 9.25 0.65 -17.57
C ASP A 68 9.45 -0.90 -17.55
N PRO A 69 8.40 -1.72 -17.33
CA PRO A 69 8.54 -3.18 -17.30
C PRO A 69 9.14 -3.80 -18.57
N LEU A 70 9.02 -3.13 -19.70
CA LEU A 70 9.56 -3.57 -21.01
C LEU A 70 10.91 -2.95 -21.37
N GLY A 71 11.49 -2.12 -20.47
CA GLY A 71 12.78 -1.47 -20.68
C GLY A 71 12.71 -0.14 -21.43
N ARG A 72 11.53 0.46 -21.60
CA ARG A 72 11.34 1.78 -22.24
C ARG A 72 11.52 2.90 -21.19
N PRO A 73 12.07 4.07 -21.57
CA PRO A 73 12.24 5.18 -20.65
C PRO A 73 10.89 5.69 -20.11
N VAL A 74 10.82 5.88 -18.79
CA VAL A 74 9.66 6.46 -18.11
C VAL A 74 10.11 7.37 -16.96
N LYS A 75 9.23 8.31 -16.54
CA LYS A 75 9.40 9.11 -15.33
C LYS A 75 8.64 8.46 -14.19
N ALA A 76 9.34 7.99 -13.17
CA ALA A 76 8.74 7.42 -11.96
C ALA A 76 8.84 8.43 -10.82
N ALA A 77 7.69 8.79 -10.24
CA ALA A 77 7.62 9.69 -9.10
C ALA A 77 7.78 8.93 -7.78
N TYR A 78 8.46 9.57 -6.81
CA TYR A 78 8.55 9.10 -5.43
C TYR A 78 8.75 10.28 -4.47
N GLY A 79 8.50 10.08 -3.19
CA GLY A 79 8.66 11.10 -2.16
C GLY A 79 9.95 10.94 -1.37
N ILE A 80 10.51 12.06 -0.88
CA ILE A 80 11.53 12.05 0.18
C ILE A 80 11.01 12.85 1.35
N VAL A 81 10.89 12.20 2.50
CA VAL A 81 10.51 12.81 3.77
C VAL A 81 11.67 12.75 4.76
N ARG A 82 11.61 13.56 5.83
CA ARG A 82 12.57 13.50 6.93
C ARG A 82 11.86 13.07 8.21
N SER A 83 12.29 11.97 8.78
CA SER A 83 11.80 11.49 10.08
C SER A 83 12.98 11.23 11.00
N GLY A 84 13.03 11.89 12.16
CA GLY A 84 14.13 11.74 13.11
C GLY A 84 15.51 12.11 12.53
N GLY A 85 15.57 13.03 11.56
CA GLY A 85 16.83 13.42 10.89
C GLY A 85 17.26 12.49 9.74
N VAL A 86 16.61 11.35 9.54
CA VAL A 86 16.92 10.39 8.48
C VAL A 86 16.13 10.72 7.22
N LYS A 87 16.80 10.80 6.06
CA LYS A 87 16.13 10.87 4.77
C LYS A 87 15.48 9.53 4.44
N THR A 88 14.16 9.54 4.34
CA THR A 88 13.35 8.35 4.02
C THR A 88 12.73 8.51 2.63
N ALA A 89 12.99 7.58 1.74
CA ALA A 89 12.32 7.50 0.45
C ALA A 89 10.99 6.76 0.61
N VAL A 90 9.94 7.32 0.06
CA VAL A 90 8.60 6.69 -0.02
C VAL A 90 8.30 6.45 -1.49
N MET A 91 8.06 5.22 -1.89
CA MET A 91 7.89 4.86 -3.29
C MET A 91 6.89 3.73 -3.49
N GLU A 92 6.27 3.74 -4.66
CA GLU A 92 5.42 2.67 -5.16
C GLU A 92 6.11 2.02 -6.35
N MET A 93 6.30 0.71 -6.31
CA MET A 93 6.94 -0.01 -7.42
C MET A 93 6.16 0.13 -8.73
N SER A 94 4.84 0.36 -8.64
CA SER A 94 3.97 0.54 -9.79
C SER A 94 4.32 1.76 -10.66
N ALA A 95 4.99 2.77 -10.08
CA ALA A 95 5.46 3.94 -10.82
C ALA A 95 6.53 3.60 -11.87
N ALA A 96 7.28 2.49 -11.69
CA ALA A 96 8.31 2.03 -12.60
C ALA A 96 8.06 0.62 -13.18
N SER A 97 7.30 -0.22 -12.46
CA SER A 97 7.14 -1.64 -12.82
C SER A 97 5.68 -2.11 -12.70
N GLY A 98 4.73 -1.17 -12.83
CA GLY A 98 3.31 -1.40 -12.63
C GLY A 98 2.51 -1.72 -13.90
N LEU A 99 1.35 -2.37 -13.71
CA LEU A 99 0.37 -2.65 -14.76
C LEU A 99 -0.09 -1.40 -15.54
N PRO A 100 -0.30 -0.20 -14.91
CA PRO A 100 -0.74 0.97 -15.64
C PRO A 100 0.23 1.49 -16.71
N LEU A 101 1.48 1.04 -16.71
CA LEU A 101 2.50 1.42 -17.70
C LEU A 101 2.42 0.61 -18.98
N LEU A 102 1.58 -0.42 -19.04
CA LEU A 102 1.45 -1.34 -20.15
C LEU A 102 0.04 -1.30 -20.75
N LEU A 103 -0.03 -1.43 -22.07
CA LEU A 103 -1.28 -1.69 -22.74
C LEU A 103 -1.73 -3.15 -22.51
N PRO A 104 -3.02 -3.47 -22.63
CA PRO A 104 -3.51 -4.83 -22.40
C PRO A 104 -2.83 -5.92 -23.26
N ASP A 105 -2.42 -5.60 -24.47
CA ASP A 105 -1.71 -6.47 -25.42
C ASP A 105 -0.20 -6.57 -25.16
N GLU A 106 0.35 -5.70 -24.30
CA GLU A 106 1.74 -5.72 -23.86
C GLU A 106 1.96 -6.53 -22.56
N LEU A 107 0.89 -6.97 -21.92
CA LEU A 107 0.96 -7.73 -20.68
C LEU A 107 1.63 -9.09 -20.89
N ASN A 108 2.82 -9.26 -20.32
CA ASN A 108 3.58 -10.51 -20.46
C ASN A 108 4.61 -10.67 -19.32
N PRO A 109 4.27 -11.36 -18.23
CA PRO A 109 5.17 -11.51 -17.07
C PRO A 109 6.38 -12.40 -17.33
N TRP A 110 6.45 -13.05 -18.51
CA TRP A 110 7.61 -13.80 -18.95
C TRP A 110 8.81 -12.92 -19.29
N ILE A 111 8.54 -11.68 -19.77
CA ILE A 111 9.57 -10.76 -20.25
C ILE A 111 9.66 -9.45 -19.46
N THR A 112 8.62 -9.10 -18.69
CA THR A 112 8.62 -7.87 -17.89
C THR A 112 9.59 -7.97 -16.72
N SER A 113 10.14 -6.82 -16.29
CA SER A 113 11.19 -6.74 -15.28
C SER A 113 10.94 -5.64 -14.26
N THR A 114 11.38 -5.88 -13.04
CA THR A 114 11.41 -4.87 -11.95
C THR A 114 12.64 -3.96 -12.02
N TYR A 115 13.39 -3.93 -13.10
CA TYR A 115 14.63 -3.19 -13.24
C TYR A 115 14.45 -1.69 -12.92
N GLY A 116 13.39 -1.06 -13.44
CA GLY A 116 13.08 0.34 -13.17
C GLY A 116 12.80 0.63 -11.69
N THR A 117 12.22 -0.31 -10.95
CA THR A 117 12.09 -0.19 -9.48
C THR A 117 13.45 -0.09 -8.82
N GLY A 118 14.43 -0.90 -9.26
CA GLY A 118 15.80 -0.83 -8.77
C GLY A 118 16.51 0.49 -9.13
N GLU A 119 16.26 1.03 -10.33
CA GLU A 119 16.78 2.34 -10.73
C GLU A 119 16.20 3.46 -9.87
N MET A 120 14.91 3.39 -9.52
CA MET A 120 14.27 4.36 -8.62
C MET A 120 14.88 4.29 -7.21
N ILE A 121 15.13 3.09 -6.68
CA ILE A 121 15.84 2.90 -5.41
C ILE A 121 17.26 3.48 -5.50
N SER A 122 17.98 3.21 -6.58
CA SER A 122 19.34 3.74 -6.81
C SER A 122 19.37 5.26 -6.84
N ASP A 123 18.41 5.93 -7.51
CA ASP A 123 18.31 7.40 -7.50
C ASP A 123 18.12 7.95 -6.07
N ALA A 124 17.24 7.34 -5.28
CA ALA A 124 17.01 7.72 -3.90
C ALA A 124 18.24 7.50 -3.00
N LEU A 125 18.96 6.38 -3.17
CA LEU A 125 20.24 6.11 -2.49
C LEU A 125 21.28 7.19 -2.79
N ASN A 126 21.40 7.59 -4.05
CA ASN A 126 22.32 8.65 -4.50
C ASN A 126 21.95 10.03 -3.95
N ARG A 127 20.66 10.26 -3.64
CA ARG A 127 20.18 11.46 -2.92
C ARG A 127 20.40 11.39 -1.42
N GLY A 128 21.00 10.30 -0.93
CA GLY A 128 21.35 10.10 0.48
C GLY A 128 20.25 9.50 1.33
N CYS A 129 19.19 8.91 0.75
CA CYS A 129 18.23 8.14 1.50
C CYS A 129 18.87 6.86 2.05
N ARG A 130 18.50 6.48 3.28
CA ARG A 130 18.95 5.24 3.95
C ARG A 130 17.79 4.49 4.60
N LYS A 131 16.60 5.02 4.48
CA LYS A 131 15.34 4.33 4.86
C LYS A 131 14.38 4.38 3.69
N PHE A 132 13.68 3.27 3.44
CA PHE A 132 12.79 3.09 2.31
C PHE A 132 11.45 2.54 2.78
N LEU A 133 10.37 3.21 2.41
CA LEU A 133 9.00 2.75 2.53
C LEU A 133 8.54 2.41 1.11
N VAL A 134 8.33 1.14 0.84
CA VAL A 134 8.09 0.66 -0.53
C VAL A 134 6.74 -0.04 -0.62
N GLY A 135 5.80 0.54 -1.35
CA GLY A 135 4.58 -0.13 -1.77
C GLY A 135 4.85 -1.05 -2.95
N ILE A 136 4.46 -2.32 -2.86
CA ILE A 136 4.68 -3.30 -3.94
C ILE A 136 3.39 -3.75 -4.65
N GLY A 137 2.28 -3.05 -4.43
CA GLY A 137 1.02 -3.27 -5.13
C GLY A 137 1.07 -2.91 -6.62
N GLY A 138 0.15 -3.46 -7.42
CA GLY A 138 -0.04 -3.10 -8.83
C GLY A 138 1.04 -3.57 -9.80
N SER A 139 1.86 -4.56 -9.44
CA SER A 139 2.99 -5.04 -10.26
C SER A 139 2.58 -5.68 -11.60
N ALA A 140 3.34 -5.39 -12.67
CA ALA A 140 3.21 -6.03 -13.98
C ALA A 140 4.20 -7.21 -14.18
N THR A 141 4.99 -7.56 -13.19
CA THR A 141 6.17 -8.40 -13.28
C THR A 141 6.04 -9.71 -12.51
N ASN A 142 6.79 -10.74 -12.94
CA ASN A 142 6.98 -11.99 -12.19
C ASN A 142 8.43 -12.47 -12.33
N ASP A 143 9.36 -11.60 -11.99
CA ASP A 143 10.79 -11.81 -12.13
C ASP A 143 11.50 -12.11 -10.81
N ALA A 144 10.73 -12.40 -9.74
CA ALA A 144 11.27 -12.62 -8.39
C ALA A 144 12.21 -11.50 -7.90
N GLY A 145 12.01 -10.26 -8.40
CA GLY A 145 12.82 -9.10 -8.06
C GLY A 145 14.24 -9.09 -8.64
N THR A 146 14.56 -10.00 -9.55
CA THR A 146 15.90 -10.10 -10.16
C THR A 146 16.26 -8.86 -10.96
N GLY A 147 15.28 -8.23 -11.62
CA GLY A 147 15.48 -6.95 -12.31
C GLY A 147 15.88 -5.85 -11.34
N MET A 148 15.12 -5.65 -10.26
CA MET A 148 15.44 -4.65 -9.22
C MET A 148 16.84 -4.86 -8.66
N LEU A 149 17.18 -6.08 -8.28
CA LEU A 149 18.50 -6.41 -7.75
C LEU A 149 19.61 -6.19 -8.77
N SER A 150 19.35 -6.46 -10.07
CA SER A 150 20.32 -6.21 -11.15
C SER A 150 20.62 -4.72 -11.32
N ALA A 151 19.63 -3.84 -11.18
CA ALA A 151 19.83 -2.39 -11.19
C ALA A 151 20.64 -1.88 -9.97
N LEU A 152 20.54 -2.62 -8.85
CA LEU A 152 21.34 -2.34 -7.65
C LEU A 152 22.72 -2.98 -7.65
N GLY A 153 23.10 -3.71 -8.74
CA GLY A 153 24.43 -4.25 -8.95
C GLY A 153 24.58 -5.76 -8.71
N VAL A 154 23.53 -6.49 -8.34
CA VAL A 154 23.58 -7.95 -8.24
C VAL A 154 23.68 -8.55 -9.66
N ARG A 155 24.47 -9.61 -9.82
CA ARG A 155 24.59 -10.33 -11.08
C ARG A 155 24.00 -11.73 -10.96
N PHE A 156 23.10 -12.06 -11.84
CA PHE A 156 22.52 -13.40 -11.98
C PHE A 156 23.20 -14.09 -13.16
N LEU A 157 23.76 -15.25 -12.92
CA LEU A 157 24.59 -15.97 -13.87
C LEU A 157 24.01 -17.37 -14.14
N ASP A 158 24.02 -17.79 -15.39
CA ASP A 158 23.69 -19.15 -15.77
C ASP A 158 24.82 -20.15 -15.47
N SER A 159 24.62 -21.42 -15.81
CA SER A 159 25.62 -22.49 -15.60
C SER A 159 26.91 -22.29 -16.40
N SER A 160 26.88 -21.50 -17.48
CA SER A 160 28.06 -21.15 -18.27
C SER A 160 28.79 -19.91 -17.72
N GLY A 161 28.22 -19.22 -16.74
CA GLY A 161 28.72 -17.97 -16.19
C GLY A 161 28.29 -16.72 -16.98
N GLN A 162 27.38 -16.86 -17.95
CA GLN A 162 26.83 -15.73 -18.69
C GLN A 162 25.82 -14.97 -17.82
N ARG A 163 25.87 -13.62 -17.90
CA ARG A 163 24.94 -12.75 -17.18
C ARG A 163 23.54 -12.78 -17.80
N LEU A 164 22.54 -13.01 -16.97
CA LEU A 164 21.11 -12.96 -17.31
C LEU A 164 20.56 -11.54 -17.10
N LYS A 165 19.48 -11.20 -17.83
CA LYS A 165 18.89 -9.85 -17.77
C LYS A 165 18.07 -9.58 -16.51
N GLY A 166 17.46 -10.63 -15.92
CA GLY A 166 16.60 -10.51 -14.76
C GLY A 166 15.14 -10.22 -15.15
N CYS A 167 14.51 -11.18 -15.81
CA CYS A 167 13.08 -11.21 -16.08
C CYS A 167 12.53 -12.62 -15.82
N GLY A 168 11.20 -12.81 -15.92
CA GLY A 168 10.56 -14.07 -15.56
C GLY A 168 11.16 -15.30 -16.23
N ARG A 169 11.44 -15.22 -17.53
CA ARG A 169 12.01 -16.34 -18.32
C ARG A 169 13.43 -16.76 -17.88
N ASP A 170 14.15 -15.87 -17.23
CA ASP A 170 15.54 -16.11 -16.85
C ASP A 170 15.64 -16.94 -15.56
N LEU A 171 14.58 -16.99 -14.73
CA LEU A 171 14.61 -17.56 -13.38
C LEU A 171 15.06 -19.01 -13.33
N GLU A 172 14.61 -19.86 -14.27
CA GLU A 172 14.97 -21.28 -14.30
C GLU A 172 16.44 -21.50 -14.66
N SER A 173 17.05 -20.55 -15.37
CA SER A 173 18.43 -20.62 -15.83
C SER A 173 19.45 -20.06 -14.83
N ILE A 174 19.01 -19.42 -13.76
CA ILE A 174 19.93 -18.88 -12.75
C ILE A 174 20.61 -20.03 -12.01
N ALA A 175 21.93 -20.11 -12.13
CA ALA A 175 22.76 -21.09 -11.43
C ALA A 175 23.61 -20.46 -10.31
N ARG A 176 23.91 -19.17 -10.39
CA ARG A 176 24.71 -18.45 -9.40
C ARG A 176 24.27 -16.98 -9.25
N ILE A 177 24.30 -16.50 -8.02
CA ILE A 177 24.02 -15.13 -7.65
C ILE A 177 25.30 -14.48 -7.13
N ASP A 178 25.70 -13.38 -7.77
CA ASP A 178 26.91 -12.66 -7.37
C ASP A 178 26.52 -11.27 -6.80
N MET A 179 26.71 -11.13 -5.49
CA MET A 179 26.39 -9.92 -4.73
C MET A 179 27.59 -8.98 -4.56
N SER A 180 28.74 -9.27 -5.17
CA SER A 180 29.97 -8.52 -4.95
C SER A 180 29.87 -7.05 -5.36
N SER A 181 29.01 -6.75 -6.34
CA SER A 181 28.79 -5.40 -6.88
C SER A 181 27.49 -4.74 -6.39
N LEU A 182 26.80 -5.35 -5.42
CA LEU A 182 25.62 -4.71 -4.80
C LEU A 182 26.05 -3.37 -4.19
N MET A 183 25.32 -2.31 -4.51
CA MET A 183 25.56 -0.96 -3.98
C MET A 183 25.70 -1.01 -2.44
N PRO A 184 26.82 -0.54 -1.85
CA PRO A 184 27.01 -0.55 -0.40
C PRO A 184 25.88 0.18 0.34
N ALA A 185 25.43 1.31 -0.21
CA ALA A 185 24.34 2.08 0.33
C ALA A 185 23.01 1.29 0.41
N ALA A 186 22.75 0.37 -0.53
CA ALA A 186 21.56 -0.50 -0.46
C ALA A 186 21.68 -1.52 0.68
N ARG A 187 22.87 -2.06 0.88
CA ARG A 187 23.13 -3.03 1.97
C ARG A 187 22.98 -2.41 3.36
N GLU A 188 23.31 -1.11 3.49
CA GLU A 188 23.28 -0.36 4.75
C GLU A 188 21.91 0.27 5.04
N SER A 189 20.98 0.20 4.09
CA SER A 189 19.68 0.86 4.21
C SER A 189 18.63 -0.05 4.88
N GLU A 190 17.69 0.59 5.57
CA GLU A 190 16.49 -0.05 6.10
C GLU A 190 15.38 -0.05 5.04
N PHE A 191 14.81 -1.22 4.76
CA PHE A 191 13.67 -1.38 3.86
C PHE A 191 12.45 -1.87 4.62
N ILE A 192 11.34 -1.14 4.51
CA ILE A 192 10.02 -1.50 5.00
C ILE A 192 9.13 -1.61 3.78
N VAL A 193 8.56 -2.79 3.55
CA VAL A 193 7.81 -3.11 2.33
C VAL A 193 6.37 -3.41 2.69
N ALA A 194 5.45 -2.66 2.09
CA ALA A 194 4.02 -2.85 2.23
C ALA A 194 3.57 -4.10 1.47
N CYS A 195 3.06 -5.09 2.19
CA CYS A 195 2.62 -6.36 1.65
C CYS A 195 1.34 -6.82 2.36
N ASP A 196 0.20 -6.71 1.68
CA ASP A 196 -1.11 -7.08 2.21
C ASP A 196 -1.58 -8.48 1.80
N VAL A 197 -0.69 -9.25 1.16
CA VAL A 197 -0.98 -10.62 0.74
C VAL A 197 -0.07 -11.61 1.41
N ASN A 198 -0.62 -12.78 1.73
CA ASN A 198 0.12 -13.89 2.36
C ASN A 198 0.62 -14.91 1.34
N THR A 199 0.62 -14.57 0.04
CA THR A 199 0.98 -15.46 -1.06
C THR A 199 2.40 -15.98 -0.90
N LEU A 200 2.56 -17.28 -1.03
CA LEU A 200 3.84 -17.97 -0.97
C LEU A 200 4.68 -17.66 -2.23
N PHE A 201 5.98 -17.89 -2.13
CA PHE A 201 6.90 -17.58 -3.22
C PHE A 201 6.59 -18.39 -4.48
N CYS A 202 6.45 -19.71 -4.37
CA CYS A 202 6.11 -20.62 -5.45
C CYS A 202 5.19 -21.74 -4.96
N GLY A 203 4.69 -22.58 -5.87
CA GLY A 203 3.80 -23.69 -5.58
C GLY A 203 2.35 -23.43 -5.94
N PRO A 204 1.39 -24.27 -5.53
CA PRO A 204 -0.03 -24.15 -5.89
C PRO A 204 -0.62 -22.77 -5.55
N ASP A 205 -0.27 -22.23 -4.37
CA ASP A 205 -0.68 -20.92 -3.87
C ASP A 205 0.42 -19.87 -4.05
N GLY A 206 1.36 -20.11 -4.95
CA GLY A 206 2.51 -19.24 -5.21
C GLY A 206 2.22 -18.08 -6.16
N ALA A 207 3.14 -17.13 -6.19
CA ALA A 207 3.04 -15.88 -6.96
C ALA A 207 2.61 -16.07 -8.42
N ALA A 208 3.26 -16.99 -9.13
CA ALA A 208 3.02 -17.20 -10.56
C ALA A 208 1.61 -17.74 -10.81
N ARG A 209 1.15 -18.70 -10.02
CA ARG A 209 -0.17 -19.30 -10.21
C ARG A 209 -1.31 -18.37 -9.81
N VAL A 210 -1.12 -17.58 -8.76
CA VAL A 210 -2.15 -16.68 -8.25
C VAL A 210 -2.23 -15.37 -9.05
N PHE A 211 -1.10 -14.78 -9.41
CA PHE A 211 -1.07 -13.41 -9.95
C PHE A 211 -0.57 -13.26 -11.39
N ALA A 212 0.15 -14.25 -11.97
CA ALA A 212 0.63 -14.10 -13.33
C ALA A 212 -0.50 -14.06 -14.39
N PRO A 213 -1.66 -14.74 -14.21
CA PRO A 213 -2.75 -14.62 -15.18
C PRO A 213 -3.26 -13.20 -15.40
N GLN A 214 -3.45 -12.39 -14.35
CA GLN A 214 -3.87 -10.98 -14.48
C GLN A 214 -2.80 -10.09 -15.14
N LYS A 215 -1.57 -10.58 -15.27
CA LYS A 215 -0.43 -9.92 -15.93
C LYS A 215 -0.20 -10.43 -17.35
N GLY A 216 -1.14 -11.23 -17.87
CA GLY A 216 -1.13 -11.74 -19.25
C GLY A 216 -0.51 -13.14 -19.42
N ALA A 217 -0.21 -13.88 -18.35
CA ALA A 217 0.26 -15.26 -18.47
C ALA A 217 -0.89 -16.21 -18.82
N ASP A 218 -0.70 -17.03 -19.83
CA ASP A 218 -1.48 -18.24 -20.04
C ASP A 218 -1.10 -19.34 -19.02
N PRO A 219 -1.86 -20.44 -18.92
CA PRO A 219 -1.57 -21.51 -17.97
C PRO A 219 -0.17 -22.12 -18.11
N GLN A 220 0.34 -22.23 -19.35
CA GLN A 220 1.67 -22.79 -19.60
C GLN A 220 2.77 -21.85 -19.13
N THR A 221 2.63 -20.56 -19.42
CA THR A 221 3.53 -19.50 -18.93
C THR A 221 3.52 -19.42 -17.41
N ALA A 222 2.35 -19.47 -16.77
CA ALA A 222 2.25 -19.47 -15.31
C ALA A 222 2.95 -20.67 -14.67
N GLU A 223 2.84 -21.85 -15.28
CA GLU A 223 3.55 -23.05 -14.81
C GLU A 223 5.07 -22.94 -15.02
N ALA A 224 5.52 -22.41 -16.16
CA ALA A 224 6.95 -22.20 -16.41
C ALA A 224 7.55 -21.18 -15.44
N LEU A 225 6.83 -20.10 -15.15
CA LEU A 225 7.23 -19.12 -14.13
C LEU A 225 7.33 -19.76 -12.73
N ASP A 226 6.36 -20.59 -12.34
CA ASP A 226 6.41 -21.29 -11.03
C ASP A 226 7.62 -22.23 -10.93
N ARG A 227 7.95 -22.96 -12.01
CA ARG A 227 9.18 -23.78 -12.05
C ARG A 227 10.43 -22.92 -11.92
N GLY A 228 10.49 -21.79 -12.65
CA GLY A 228 11.61 -20.86 -12.56
C GLY A 228 11.77 -20.27 -11.16
N MET A 229 10.68 -19.86 -10.52
CA MET A 229 10.71 -19.37 -9.13
C MET A 229 11.18 -20.44 -8.16
N ARG A 230 10.76 -21.70 -8.33
CA ARG A 230 11.20 -22.82 -7.51
C ARG A 230 12.70 -23.09 -7.68
N SER A 231 13.21 -23.11 -8.92
CA SER A 231 14.63 -23.23 -9.22
C SER A 231 15.43 -22.11 -8.57
N PHE A 232 14.98 -20.87 -8.71
CA PHE A 232 15.63 -19.70 -8.12
C PHE A 232 15.64 -19.75 -6.59
N ALA A 233 14.56 -20.20 -5.95
CA ALA A 233 14.50 -20.38 -4.51
C ALA A 233 15.52 -21.42 -4.02
N GLN A 234 15.75 -22.50 -4.78
CA GLN A 234 16.79 -23.50 -4.47
C GLN A 234 18.20 -22.90 -4.54
N VAL A 235 18.48 -22.04 -5.53
CA VAL A 235 19.77 -21.33 -5.63
C VAL A 235 19.97 -20.39 -4.45
N ILE A 236 18.92 -19.67 -4.01
CA ILE A 236 18.97 -18.81 -2.82
C ILE A 236 19.26 -19.64 -1.58
N ALA A 237 18.52 -20.74 -1.38
CA ALA A 237 18.71 -21.60 -0.22
C ALA A 237 20.13 -22.20 -0.17
N GLY A 238 20.67 -22.64 -1.31
CA GLY A 238 22.01 -23.20 -1.40
C GLY A 238 23.14 -22.18 -1.16
N GLN A 239 23.01 -20.95 -1.69
CA GLN A 239 24.06 -19.95 -1.57
C GLN A 239 23.99 -19.10 -0.30
N PHE A 240 22.78 -18.81 0.21
CA PHE A 240 22.56 -17.88 1.33
C PHE A 240 21.97 -18.54 2.56
N GLN A 241 21.71 -19.86 2.52
CA GLN A 241 21.08 -20.62 3.62
C GLN A 241 19.74 -19.99 4.09
N THR A 242 19.02 -19.41 3.14
CA THR A 242 17.75 -18.70 3.37
C THR A 242 16.65 -19.40 2.60
N ASP A 243 15.64 -19.93 3.29
CA ASP A 243 14.45 -20.49 2.66
C ASP A 243 13.36 -19.42 2.58
N ILE A 244 13.05 -18.97 1.36
CA ILE A 244 12.02 -17.97 1.11
C ILE A 244 10.68 -18.58 0.71
N VAL A 245 10.62 -19.89 0.46
CA VAL A 245 9.40 -20.55 -0.03
C VAL A 245 8.26 -20.47 0.97
N PRO A 246 8.44 -20.76 2.28
CA PRO A 246 7.38 -20.74 3.26
C PRO A 246 7.07 -19.33 3.81
N LEU A 247 7.83 -18.31 3.39
CA LEU A 247 7.65 -16.97 3.96
C LEU A 247 6.37 -16.31 3.42
N SER A 248 5.47 -15.96 4.33
CA SER A 248 4.26 -15.20 4.02
C SER A 248 4.60 -13.88 3.34
N GLY A 249 3.96 -13.59 2.21
CA GLY A 249 4.20 -12.40 1.41
C GLY A 249 5.43 -12.47 0.49
N ALA A 250 6.23 -13.54 0.53
CA ALA A 250 7.38 -13.68 -0.37
C ALA A 250 6.97 -13.70 -1.84
N GLY A 251 5.76 -14.18 -2.16
CA GLY A 251 5.21 -14.19 -3.52
C GLY A 251 4.61 -12.85 -3.98
N ALA A 252 4.47 -11.88 -3.07
CA ALA A 252 3.92 -10.59 -3.42
C ALA A 252 4.69 -9.94 -4.58
N ALA A 253 3.96 -9.28 -5.48
CA ALA A 253 4.50 -8.61 -6.66
C ALA A 253 5.40 -9.53 -7.53
N GLY A 254 4.97 -10.79 -7.74
CA GLY A 254 5.71 -11.74 -8.57
C GLY A 254 7.05 -12.17 -7.98
N GLY A 255 7.13 -12.27 -6.65
CA GLY A 255 8.31 -12.66 -5.90
C GLY A 255 9.20 -11.51 -5.43
N LEU A 256 8.82 -10.27 -5.70
CA LEU A 256 9.58 -9.09 -5.27
C LEU A 256 9.66 -9.00 -3.73
N GLY A 257 8.57 -9.36 -3.01
CA GLY A 257 8.58 -9.44 -1.55
C GLY A 257 9.67 -10.38 -1.01
N GLY A 258 9.83 -11.55 -1.64
CA GLY A 258 10.89 -12.50 -1.33
C GLY A 258 12.30 -11.94 -1.59
N ALA A 259 12.48 -11.22 -2.70
CA ALA A 259 13.75 -10.56 -3.02
C ALA A 259 14.14 -9.51 -1.98
N PHE A 260 13.24 -8.63 -1.60
CA PHE A 260 13.47 -7.64 -0.55
C PHE A 260 13.87 -8.32 0.77
N LYS A 261 13.21 -9.41 1.11
CA LYS A 261 13.51 -10.15 2.35
C LYS A 261 14.88 -10.82 2.30
N ALA A 262 15.18 -11.56 1.22
CA ALA A 262 16.39 -12.38 1.11
C ALA A 262 17.67 -11.54 0.91
N PHE A 263 17.61 -10.45 0.15
CA PHE A 263 18.79 -9.73 -0.30
C PHE A 263 19.00 -8.37 0.37
N LEU A 264 17.93 -7.74 0.85
CA LEU A 264 17.96 -6.42 1.47
C LEU A 264 17.46 -6.42 2.92
N ASN A 265 17.27 -7.60 3.50
CA ASN A 265 16.81 -7.80 4.88
C ASN A 265 15.56 -6.97 5.24
N ALA A 266 14.67 -6.78 4.28
CA ALA A 266 13.49 -5.94 4.44
C ALA A 266 12.52 -6.50 5.47
N ARG A 267 11.81 -5.60 6.15
CA ARG A 267 10.62 -5.91 6.95
C ARG A 267 9.38 -5.84 6.06
N LEU A 268 8.70 -6.96 5.87
CA LEU A 268 7.38 -6.98 5.25
C LEU A 268 6.34 -6.64 6.33
N THR A 269 5.41 -5.74 6.01
CA THR A 269 4.36 -5.30 6.94
C THR A 269 3.10 -4.95 6.16
N ALA A 270 1.94 -4.96 6.83
CA ALA A 270 0.73 -4.48 6.20
C ALA A 270 0.89 -3.01 5.77
N GLY A 271 0.36 -2.67 4.59
CA GLY A 271 0.54 -1.34 4.01
C GLY A 271 0.01 -0.24 4.91
N ILE A 272 -1.16 -0.46 5.49
CA ILE A 272 -1.73 0.51 6.44
C ILE A 272 -0.85 0.73 7.67
N GLU A 273 -0.24 -0.32 8.24
CA GLU A 273 0.66 -0.17 9.40
C GLU A 273 1.90 0.64 9.02
N MET A 274 2.48 0.39 7.83
CA MET A 274 3.60 1.19 7.32
C MET A 274 3.24 2.68 7.22
N VAL A 275 2.04 2.99 6.72
CA VAL A 275 1.58 4.37 6.57
C VAL A 275 1.32 5.03 7.93
N LEU A 276 0.60 4.33 8.83
CA LEU A 276 0.28 4.86 10.17
C LEU A 276 1.56 5.11 10.99
N ASP A 277 2.55 4.20 10.92
CA ASP A 277 3.86 4.40 11.53
C ASP A 277 4.58 5.62 10.94
N ALA A 278 4.58 5.75 9.61
CA ALA A 278 5.27 6.84 8.92
C ALA A 278 4.73 8.22 9.28
N ILE A 279 3.42 8.36 9.49
CA ILE A 279 2.77 9.62 9.87
C ILE A 279 2.68 9.82 11.38
N ALA A 280 3.28 8.94 12.20
CA ALA A 280 3.19 8.95 13.65
C ALA A 280 1.73 9.04 14.15
N PHE A 281 0.85 8.22 13.58
CA PHE A 281 -0.60 8.31 13.77
C PHE A 281 -1.02 8.24 15.24
N ASP A 282 -0.36 7.43 16.06
CA ASP A 282 -0.65 7.33 17.50
C ASP A 282 -0.51 8.68 18.23
N SER A 283 0.42 9.53 17.78
CA SER A 283 0.57 10.88 18.32
C SER A 283 -0.57 11.80 17.90
N LEU A 284 -1.12 11.61 16.69
CA LEU A 284 -2.28 12.37 16.21
C LEU A 284 -3.55 12.03 16.99
N LEU A 285 -3.64 10.83 17.56
CA LEU A 285 -4.78 10.37 18.36
C LEU A 285 -4.82 10.97 19.77
N GLU A 286 -3.75 11.59 20.26
CA GLU A 286 -3.71 12.13 21.62
C GLU A 286 -4.77 13.21 21.83
N GLY A 287 -5.65 12.99 22.82
CA GLY A 287 -6.77 13.88 23.16
C GLY A 287 -7.88 13.93 22.11
N ALA A 288 -7.97 12.97 21.21
CA ALA A 288 -9.07 12.86 20.26
C ALA A 288 -10.34 12.30 20.95
N ASP A 289 -11.48 12.92 20.65
CA ASP A 289 -12.79 12.45 21.12
C ASP A 289 -13.40 11.39 20.20
N LEU A 290 -13.02 11.40 18.91
CA LEU A 290 -13.56 10.55 17.85
C LEU A 290 -12.55 10.42 16.71
N VAL A 291 -12.57 9.26 16.06
CA VAL A 291 -11.92 9.06 14.76
C VAL A 291 -12.98 8.81 13.70
N ILE A 292 -12.85 9.46 12.55
CA ILE A 292 -13.63 9.16 11.34
C ILE A 292 -12.68 8.65 10.29
N THR A 293 -12.90 7.41 9.85
CA THR A 293 -12.16 6.77 8.75
C THR A 293 -13.11 6.37 7.62
N GLY A 294 -12.58 5.87 6.53
CA GLY A 294 -13.40 5.40 5.42
C GLY A 294 -12.59 4.95 4.22
N GLU A 295 -13.28 4.33 3.29
CA GLU A 295 -12.72 3.89 2.00
C GLU A 295 -13.85 3.78 0.96
N GLY A 296 -13.51 3.67 -0.33
CA GLY A 296 -14.50 3.62 -1.39
C GLY A 296 -15.48 2.45 -1.27
N ARG A 297 -15.05 1.33 -0.71
CA ARG A 297 -15.91 0.16 -0.48
C ARG A 297 -15.52 -0.53 0.83
N ILE A 298 -16.47 -0.59 1.75
CA ILE A 298 -16.34 -1.30 3.03
C ILE A 298 -17.02 -2.67 2.90
N ASP A 299 -16.25 -3.75 3.03
CA ASP A 299 -16.71 -5.13 2.93
C ASP A 299 -15.81 -6.09 3.74
N ALA A 300 -15.91 -7.39 3.49
CA ALA A 300 -15.07 -8.40 4.15
C ALA A 300 -13.56 -8.19 3.97
N GLN A 301 -13.13 -7.54 2.89
CA GLN A 301 -11.72 -7.20 2.71
C GLN A 301 -11.25 -6.11 3.67
N THR A 302 -12.12 -5.17 4.04
CA THR A 302 -11.85 -4.19 5.11
C THR A 302 -11.57 -4.92 6.42
N ALA A 303 -12.40 -5.93 6.76
CA ALA A 303 -12.21 -6.74 7.95
C ALA A 303 -10.90 -7.56 7.92
N ALA A 304 -10.42 -7.95 6.75
CA ALA A 304 -9.17 -8.66 6.56
C ALA A 304 -7.90 -7.81 6.81
N GLY A 305 -8.03 -6.53 7.20
CA GLY A 305 -6.91 -5.73 7.68
C GLY A 305 -6.55 -4.51 6.82
N LYS A 306 -7.44 -4.07 5.90
CA LYS A 306 -7.24 -2.86 5.10
C LYS A 306 -7.31 -1.58 5.94
N THR A 307 -7.26 -0.43 5.28
CA THR A 307 -7.08 0.91 5.86
C THR A 307 -7.97 1.19 7.07
N ALA A 308 -9.28 1.03 6.94
CA ALA A 308 -10.20 1.35 8.03
C ALA A 308 -9.99 0.44 9.26
N ALA A 309 -9.64 -0.83 9.06
CA ALA A 309 -9.30 -1.76 10.14
C ALA A 309 -8.01 -1.39 10.88
N GLY A 310 -6.98 -0.92 10.15
CA GLY A 310 -5.74 -0.43 10.75
C GLY A 310 -5.99 0.78 11.64
N VAL A 311 -6.71 1.77 11.11
CA VAL A 311 -7.10 2.97 11.87
C VAL A 311 -7.88 2.60 13.14
N LEU A 312 -8.84 1.67 13.02
CA LEU A 312 -9.61 1.18 14.17
C LEU A 312 -8.72 0.54 15.23
N ARG A 313 -7.77 -0.32 14.85
CA ARG A 313 -6.85 -0.97 15.81
C ARG A 313 -6.05 0.04 16.63
N HIS A 314 -5.50 1.07 15.97
CA HIS A 314 -4.74 2.12 16.66
C HIS A 314 -5.62 2.95 17.60
N ALA A 315 -6.80 3.38 17.16
CA ALA A 315 -7.74 4.14 17.96
C ALA A 315 -8.26 3.33 19.16
N ALA A 316 -8.59 2.05 18.97
CA ALA A 316 -9.09 1.16 20.02
C ALA A 316 -8.08 0.94 21.15
N ARG A 317 -6.77 0.88 20.86
CA ARG A 317 -5.71 0.81 21.88
C ARG A 317 -5.72 2.01 22.83
N LYS A 318 -6.23 3.14 22.36
CA LYS A 318 -6.37 4.39 23.14
C LYS A 318 -7.81 4.62 23.65
N GLY A 319 -8.72 3.67 23.43
CA GLY A 319 -10.12 3.78 23.85
C GLY A 319 -10.92 4.83 23.09
N ILE A 320 -10.46 5.24 21.90
CA ILE A 320 -11.11 6.26 21.08
C ILE A 320 -12.13 5.61 20.16
N PRO A 321 -13.40 6.04 20.15
CA PRO A 321 -14.42 5.51 19.27
C PRO A 321 -14.13 5.83 17.80
N VAL A 322 -14.51 4.91 16.89
CA VAL A 322 -14.27 5.04 15.46
C VAL A 322 -15.56 4.87 14.66
N ILE A 323 -15.80 5.79 13.75
CA ILE A 323 -16.85 5.70 12.72
C ILE A 323 -16.16 5.45 11.38
N ALA A 324 -16.74 4.54 10.59
CA ALA A 324 -16.34 4.31 9.22
C ALA A 324 -17.40 4.81 8.23
N ILE A 325 -16.96 5.47 7.15
CA ILE A 325 -17.80 5.90 6.03
C ILE A 325 -17.32 5.26 4.75
N GLY A 326 -18.25 4.73 3.94
CA GLY A 326 -17.90 4.09 2.67
C GLY A 326 -18.69 4.63 1.50
N GLY A 327 -18.08 4.62 0.32
CA GLY A 327 -18.81 4.82 -0.94
C GLY A 327 -19.93 3.78 -1.05
N SER A 328 -19.60 2.52 -0.84
CA SER A 328 -20.56 1.43 -0.65
C SER A 328 -20.21 0.62 0.61
N VAL A 329 -21.22 0.01 1.22
CA VAL A 329 -21.05 -0.82 2.41
C VAL A 329 -21.76 -2.16 2.20
N ALA A 330 -20.99 -3.24 2.18
CA ALA A 330 -21.48 -4.61 2.19
C ALA A 330 -21.26 -5.20 3.59
N MET A 331 -22.27 -5.05 4.46
CA MET A 331 -22.18 -5.52 5.85
C MET A 331 -22.01 -7.03 5.91
N CYS A 332 -21.01 -7.48 6.66
CA CYS A 332 -20.76 -8.87 7.00
C CYS A 332 -20.62 -9.03 8.52
N ARG A 333 -20.53 -10.28 8.98
CA ARG A 333 -20.43 -10.58 10.42
C ARG A 333 -19.13 -10.01 11.00
N GLU A 334 -18.04 -10.19 10.29
CA GLU A 334 -16.70 -9.74 10.69
C GLU A 334 -16.68 -8.22 10.94
N LEU A 335 -17.26 -7.43 10.03
CA LEU A 335 -17.35 -5.96 10.19
C LEU A 335 -18.13 -5.55 11.45
N LYS A 336 -19.21 -6.28 11.77
CA LYS A 336 -20.02 -5.99 12.97
C LYS A 336 -19.25 -6.25 14.26
N GLU A 337 -18.37 -7.25 14.25
CA GLU A 337 -17.60 -7.69 15.41
C GLU A 337 -16.30 -6.87 15.61
N MET A 338 -15.91 -6.04 14.64
CA MET A 338 -14.65 -5.29 14.71
C MET A 338 -14.60 -4.20 15.78
N GLY A 339 -15.73 -3.61 16.15
CA GLY A 339 -15.77 -2.55 17.17
C GLY A 339 -15.92 -1.13 16.67
N PHE A 340 -16.24 -0.92 15.37
CA PHE A 340 -16.73 0.40 14.93
C PHE A 340 -18.02 0.76 15.66
N ILE A 341 -18.14 2.02 16.13
CA ILE A 341 -19.40 2.51 16.73
C ILE A 341 -20.47 2.79 15.68
N GLY A 342 -20.10 2.87 14.41
CA GLY A 342 -21.00 2.99 13.26
C GLY A 342 -20.25 2.84 11.93
N ILE A 343 -20.93 2.22 10.96
CA ILE A 343 -20.45 2.07 9.59
C ILE A 343 -21.57 2.59 8.67
N TYR A 344 -21.28 3.59 7.86
CA TYR A 344 -22.26 4.31 7.06
C TYR A 344 -21.88 4.35 5.58
N SER A 345 -22.86 4.15 4.70
CA SER A 345 -22.70 4.44 3.27
C SER A 345 -23.06 5.89 2.98
N ILE A 346 -22.30 6.52 2.09
CA ILE A 346 -22.64 7.85 1.56
C ILE A 346 -23.76 7.78 0.50
N ILE A 347 -24.03 6.57 -0.03
CA ILE A 347 -25.12 6.33 -0.99
C ILE A 347 -26.39 6.08 -0.19
N ASN A 348 -27.25 7.08 -0.11
CA ASN A 348 -28.53 7.07 0.61
C ASN A 348 -29.76 7.13 -0.31
N THR A 349 -29.54 7.15 -1.63
CA THR A 349 -30.58 7.12 -2.67
C THR A 349 -30.13 6.25 -3.83
N PRO A 350 -31.04 5.63 -4.60
CA PRO A 350 -30.67 4.95 -5.83
C PRO A 350 -29.94 5.90 -6.78
N VAL A 351 -28.77 5.50 -7.25
CA VAL A 351 -27.89 6.29 -8.11
C VAL A 351 -27.06 5.35 -8.99
N SER A 352 -26.74 5.76 -10.22
CA SER A 352 -25.83 5.00 -11.07
C SER A 352 -24.39 5.06 -10.52
N LEU A 353 -23.56 4.04 -10.84
CA LEU A 353 -22.15 4.05 -10.45
C LEU A 353 -21.43 5.28 -11.01
N GLU A 354 -21.68 5.64 -12.27
CA GLU A 354 -21.10 6.81 -12.91
C GLU A 354 -21.40 8.09 -12.13
N GLN A 355 -22.63 8.29 -11.71
CA GLN A 355 -23.01 9.46 -10.91
C GLN A 355 -22.39 9.40 -9.51
N ALA A 356 -22.36 8.24 -8.86
CA ALA A 356 -21.77 8.06 -7.54
C ALA A 356 -20.24 8.34 -7.52
N MET A 357 -19.57 8.10 -8.63
CA MET A 357 -18.13 8.33 -8.80
C MET A 357 -17.75 9.80 -9.11
N ARG A 358 -18.73 10.66 -9.40
CA ARG A 358 -18.46 12.09 -9.64
C ARG A 358 -17.98 12.76 -8.36
N GLN A 359 -16.90 13.52 -8.46
CA GLN A 359 -16.27 14.21 -7.32
C GLN A 359 -17.20 15.16 -6.58
N ASP A 360 -17.98 15.97 -7.32
CA ASP A 360 -18.94 16.91 -6.75
C ASP A 360 -20.02 16.20 -5.94
N TRP A 361 -20.56 15.13 -6.50
CA TRP A 361 -21.60 14.31 -5.85
C TRP A 361 -21.05 13.61 -4.60
N ALA A 362 -19.93 12.91 -4.72
CA ALA A 362 -19.31 12.18 -3.60
C ALA A 362 -18.95 13.14 -2.45
N THR A 363 -18.33 14.28 -2.75
CA THR A 363 -17.99 15.33 -1.77
C THR A 363 -19.22 15.82 -1.00
N ALA A 364 -20.31 16.14 -1.72
CA ALA A 364 -21.55 16.60 -1.09
C ALA A 364 -22.17 15.53 -0.20
N ARG A 365 -22.13 14.27 -0.61
CA ARG A 365 -22.69 13.15 0.15
C ARG A 365 -21.86 12.80 1.40
N ILE A 366 -20.53 12.82 1.32
CA ILE A 366 -19.67 12.67 2.48
C ILE A 366 -20.01 13.73 3.53
N ARG A 367 -20.04 15.01 3.15
CA ARG A 367 -20.38 16.13 4.03
C ARG A 367 -21.73 15.92 4.71
N CYS A 368 -22.78 15.65 3.95
CA CYS A 368 -24.13 15.44 4.45
C CYS A 368 -24.22 14.24 5.40
N THR A 369 -23.58 13.12 5.06
CA THR A 369 -23.57 11.90 5.91
C THR A 369 -22.89 12.19 7.25
N VAL A 370 -21.74 12.86 7.26
CA VAL A 370 -21.01 13.23 8.48
C VAL A 370 -21.82 14.20 9.33
N GLU A 371 -22.44 15.23 8.71
CA GLU A 371 -23.33 16.19 9.39
C GLU A 371 -24.47 15.47 10.11
N GLN A 372 -25.17 14.56 9.44
CA GLN A 372 -26.29 13.81 10.03
C GLN A 372 -25.85 12.95 11.21
N ILE A 373 -24.74 12.22 11.07
CA ILE A 373 -24.17 11.37 12.12
C ILE A 373 -23.86 12.22 13.36
N LEU A 374 -23.11 13.30 13.18
CA LEU A 374 -22.66 14.15 14.27
C LEU A 374 -23.80 14.95 14.91
N THR A 375 -24.81 15.34 14.13
CA THR A 375 -26.04 15.96 14.66
C THR A 375 -26.78 15.00 15.59
N THR A 376 -26.96 13.74 15.18
CA THR A 376 -27.54 12.71 16.02
C THR A 376 -26.74 12.51 17.32
N MET A 377 -25.42 12.38 17.23
CA MET A 377 -24.57 12.22 18.41
C MET A 377 -24.66 13.41 19.37
N LYS A 378 -24.72 14.64 18.84
CA LYS A 378 -24.85 15.88 19.63
C LYS A 378 -26.15 15.90 20.43
N HIS A 379 -27.26 15.53 19.81
CA HIS A 379 -28.57 15.50 20.46
C HIS A 379 -28.67 14.39 21.52
N CYS A 380 -28.17 13.17 21.23
CA CYS A 380 -28.14 12.09 22.20
C CYS A 380 -27.33 12.44 23.45
N ALA A 381 -26.14 13.08 23.29
CA ALA A 381 -25.34 13.53 24.43
C ALA A 381 -26.05 14.59 25.27
N GLY A 382 -26.79 15.52 24.66
CA GLY A 382 -27.62 16.50 25.35
C GLY A 382 -28.75 15.84 26.16
N THR A 383 -29.45 14.88 25.62
CA THR A 383 -30.58 14.19 26.26
C THR A 383 -30.14 13.40 27.51
N LEU A 384 -28.98 12.71 27.44
CA LEU A 384 -28.43 11.93 28.57
C LEU A 384 -28.02 12.84 29.77
N LEU A 385 -27.65 14.08 29.50
CA LEU A 385 -27.32 15.06 30.57
C LEU A 385 -28.57 15.55 31.30
N PHE A 386 -29.72 15.65 30.62
CA PHE A 386 -30.99 16.02 31.24
C PHE A 386 -31.59 14.92 32.13
N GLN A 387 -31.28 13.64 31.88
CA GLN A 387 -31.74 12.53 32.71
C GLN A 387 -30.90 12.32 33.99
N LYS A 388 -29.67 12.82 34.06
CA LYS A 388 -28.81 12.76 35.26
C LYS A 388 -28.93 13.94 36.20
N GLY A 389 -29.68 14.97 35.85
CA GLY A 389 -29.89 16.18 36.65
C GLY A 389 -31.26 16.29 37.32
N GLY A 390 -32.03 15.21 37.36
CA GLY A 390 -33.37 15.14 37.90
C GLY A 390 -33.53 14.09 39.02
N ASP A 391 -32.57 14.06 39.98
CA ASP A 391 -32.73 13.42 41.30
C ASP A 391 -32.33 14.39 42.39
#